data_255ee25f8f6acc29cea4dc1db6b1aef8
#
_entry.id   255ee25f8f6acc29cea4dc1db6b1aef8
#
_cell.length_a   1.000
_cell.length_b   1.000
_cell.length_c   1.000
_cell.angle_alpha   90.00
_cell.angle_beta   90.00
_cell.angle_gamma   90.00
#
_symmetry.space_group_name_H-M   'P 1'
#
loop_
_entity.id
_entity.type
_entity.pdbx_description
1 polymer ?
#
loop_
_entity_poly.entity_id
_entity_poly.type
_entity_poly.pdbx_seq_one_letter_code
_entity_poly.pdbx_strand_id
1 'polypeptide(L)'
;MKNIARIQSFIIVAAIVCTTVFLSSNKADEPQENNIAQRTMQDVFPPEIPAQVVFAGDTIDLTLQDRRERMDKEMLSFTYSHINTMLIIKRANRLFPIVDPILEECGVPDDFKYLMIIESNGDPEAFSPSKAGGLWQFLEKTGREYGLEVTEEIDERYHAQKATRAACKYLKDSYELYGDWLTVAASYNTGRANVTKRSERQKEQKAIDLVLPDETSRYIFRLMAVKTIFQNPAKYGFMLRSSDLYPAIPIEREVTVSGATIDWADFAKKHGLTFLQLREANHWIRRTTLNNKTGKRYKVQIPDKDALRYNPAETKAHNPAWVIE
;
A
#
# COMPACT_ATOMS: atom_id res chain seq x y z
N MET A 1 -36.94 -73.44 39.77
CA MET A 1 -36.07 -72.45 40.47
C MET A 1 -34.68 -72.28 39.85
N LYS A 2 -34.08 -73.26 39.15
CA LYS A 2 -32.74 -73.13 38.53
C LYS A 2 -32.69 -72.25 37.30
N ASN A 3 -33.77 -71.99 36.58
CA ASN A 3 -33.76 -71.16 35.37
C ASN A 3 -33.94 -69.67 35.64
N ILE A 4 -34.52 -69.29 36.77
CA ILE A 4 -34.69 -67.87 37.16
C ILE A 4 -33.35 -67.24 37.60
N ALA A 5 -32.54 -67.99 38.33
CA ALA A 5 -31.22 -67.57 38.77
C ALA A 5 -30.22 -67.32 37.59
N ARG A 6 -30.33 -68.13 36.51
CA ARG A 6 -29.51 -67.94 35.30
C ARG A 6 -29.89 -66.71 34.47
N ILE A 7 -31.18 -66.39 34.42
CA ILE A 7 -31.68 -65.23 33.73
C ILE A 7 -31.27 -63.92 34.47
N GLN A 8 -31.33 -63.92 35.82
CA GLN A 8 -30.89 -62.76 36.61
C GLN A 8 -29.40 -62.57 36.53
N SER A 9 -28.57 -63.58 36.48
CA SER A 9 -27.11 -63.45 36.30
C SER A 9 -26.74 -62.90 34.90
N PHE A 10 -27.50 -63.28 33.85
CA PHE A 10 -27.27 -62.73 32.50
C PHE A 10 -27.68 -61.26 32.38
N ILE A 11 -28.73 -60.81 33.06
CA ILE A 11 -29.18 -59.44 33.06
C ILE A 11 -28.18 -58.52 33.83
N ILE A 12 -27.63 -59.01 34.93
CA ILE A 12 -26.62 -58.23 35.70
C ILE A 12 -25.30 -58.11 34.93
N VAL A 13 -24.84 -59.16 34.22
CA VAL A 13 -23.62 -59.06 33.40
C VAL A 13 -23.84 -58.19 32.18
N ALA A 14 -25.01 -58.22 31.54
CA ALA A 14 -25.35 -57.34 30.44
C ALA A 14 -25.42 -55.82 30.89
N ALA A 15 -25.94 -55.52 32.08
CA ALA A 15 -26.00 -54.20 32.65
C ALA A 15 -24.62 -53.68 33.01
N ILE A 16 -23.71 -54.51 33.52
CA ILE A 16 -22.31 -54.10 33.84
C ILE A 16 -21.50 -53.85 32.55
N VAL A 17 -21.71 -54.67 31.49
CA VAL A 17 -21.03 -54.45 30.21
C VAL A 17 -21.54 -53.18 29.51
N CYS A 18 -22.88 -52.92 29.57
CA CYS A 18 -23.41 -51.64 29.04
C CYS A 18 -22.93 -50.44 29.82
N THR A 19 -22.80 -50.50 31.14
CA THR A 19 -22.27 -49.37 31.92
C THR A 19 -20.78 -49.15 31.69
N THR A 20 -19.98 -50.21 31.51
CA THR A 20 -18.54 -50.05 31.21
C THR A 20 -18.31 -49.55 29.77
N VAL A 21 -19.12 -49.92 28.80
CA VAL A 21 -19.08 -49.39 27.43
C VAL A 21 -19.55 -47.93 27.43
N PHE A 22 -20.57 -47.52 28.22
CA PHE A 22 -21.04 -46.15 28.34
C PHE A 22 -20.03 -45.24 29.08
N LEU A 23 -19.28 -45.79 30.06
CA LEU A 23 -18.24 -45.07 30.76
C LEU A 23 -16.91 -44.99 29.98
N SER A 24 -16.66 -45.89 29.00
CA SER A 24 -15.51 -45.84 28.11
C SER A 24 -15.73 -44.93 26.90
N SER A 25 -16.98 -44.71 26.48
CA SER A 25 -17.32 -43.83 25.36
C SER A 25 -17.36 -42.33 25.76
N ASN A 26 -17.41 -42.02 27.06
CA ASN A 26 -17.43 -40.66 27.56
C ASN A 26 -16.04 -40.13 27.99
N LYS A 27 -14.95 -40.79 27.62
CA LYS A 27 -13.58 -40.33 27.92
C LYS A 27 -12.71 -40.00 26.69
N ALA A 28 -13.30 -39.91 25.55
CA ALA A 28 -12.58 -39.42 24.37
C ALA A 28 -13.49 -38.42 23.69
N ASP A 29 -13.22 -37.12 23.85
CA ASP A 29 -13.54 -36.00 22.96
C ASP A 29 -13.94 -34.70 23.68
N GLU A 30 -13.31 -34.35 24.78
CA GLU A 30 -13.44 -33.00 25.33
C GLU A 30 -12.30 -32.01 24.99
N PRO A 31 -11.27 -32.28 24.13
CA PRO A 31 -10.32 -31.22 23.80
C PRO A 31 -10.58 -30.51 22.46
N GLN A 32 -11.55 -30.97 21.63
CA GLN A 32 -11.66 -30.35 20.28
C GLN A 32 -12.63 -29.17 20.18
N GLU A 33 -13.70 -29.11 20.95
CA GLU A 33 -14.63 -27.98 20.88
C GLU A 33 -14.04 -26.69 21.46
N ASN A 34 -13.26 -26.77 22.53
CA ASN A 34 -12.60 -25.61 23.12
C ASN A 34 -11.46 -25.04 22.24
N ASN A 35 -10.79 -25.90 21.44
CA ASN A 35 -9.74 -25.44 20.53
C ASN A 35 -10.28 -24.81 19.24
N ILE A 36 -11.47 -25.21 18.79
CA ILE A 36 -12.10 -24.59 17.61
C ILE A 36 -12.72 -23.24 18.01
N ALA A 37 -13.38 -23.15 19.16
CA ALA A 37 -13.90 -21.88 19.69
C ALA A 37 -12.80 -20.86 20.02
N GLN A 38 -11.66 -21.30 20.55
CA GLN A 38 -10.49 -20.43 20.78
C GLN A 38 -9.80 -19.99 19.48
N ARG A 39 -9.91 -20.75 18.38
CA ARG A 39 -9.35 -20.37 17.07
C ARG A 39 -10.23 -19.41 16.28
N THR A 40 -11.49 -19.23 16.63
CA THR A 40 -12.46 -18.39 15.91
C THR A 40 -12.74 -17.05 16.58
N MET A 41 -12.37 -16.86 17.83
CA MET A 41 -12.42 -15.55 18.48
C MET A 41 -11.06 -14.86 18.34
N GLN A 42 -10.90 -14.06 17.32
CA GLN A 42 -9.80 -13.12 17.23
C GLN A 42 -10.17 -11.94 18.12
N ASP A 43 -9.46 -11.81 19.26
CA ASP A 43 -9.60 -10.64 20.10
C ASP A 43 -9.27 -9.37 19.28
N VAL A 44 -10.14 -8.39 19.36
CA VAL A 44 -10.00 -7.13 18.64
C VAL A 44 -9.61 -6.06 19.65
N PHE A 45 -8.38 -5.56 19.56
CA PHE A 45 -7.86 -4.49 20.40
C PHE A 45 -7.63 -3.23 19.57
N PRO A 46 -7.95 -2.03 20.10
CA PRO A 46 -7.59 -0.81 19.40
C PRO A 46 -6.07 -0.71 19.22
N PRO A 47 -5.59 -0.21 18.07
CA PRO A 47 -4.15 0.00 17.86
C PRO A 47 -3.62 1.05 18.84
N GLU A 48 -2.36 0.89 19.27
CA GLU A 48 -1.71 1.90 20.08
C GLU A 48 -1.47 3.20 19.30
N ILE A 49 -1.93 4.32 19.85
CA ILE A 49 -1.72 5.65 19.28
C ILE A 49 -0.49 6.27 19.93
N PRO A 50 0.56 6.64 19.18
CA PRO A 50 1.73 7.31 19.75
C PRO A 50 1.36 8.69 20.29
N ALA A 51 2.10 9.17 21.31
CA ALA A 51 1.90 10.51 21.86
C ALA A 51 2.29 11.61 20.85
N GLN A 52 3.18 11.29 19.92
CA GLN A 52 3.64 12.21 18.87
C GLN A 52 4.07 11.44 17.62
N VAL A 53 4.02 12.11 16.48
CA VAL A 53 4.56 11.63 15.19
C VAL A 53 5.47 12.71 14.62
N VAL A 54 6.64 12.31 14.16
CA VAL A 54 7.50 13.21 13.36
C VAL A 54 7.12 13.06 11.90
N PHE A 55 6.78 14.16 11.22
CA PHE A 55 6.50 14.18 9.79
C PHE A 55 7.27 15.32 9.12
N ALA A 56 8.08 14.98 8.14
CA ALA A 56 8.91 15.92 7.38
C ALA A 56 9.79 16.86 8.25
N GLY A 57 10.24 16.36 9.39
CA GLY A 57 11.04 17.10 10.37
C GLY A 57 10.25 17.78 11.49
N ASP A 58 8.93 17.93 11.34
CA ASP A 58 8.06 18.53 12.35
C ASP A 58 7.50 17.48 13.30
N THR A 59 7.52 17.78 14.61
CA THR A 59 6.91 16.92 15.64
C THR A 59 5.45 17.34 15.84
N ILE A 60 4.54 16.40 15.60
CA ILE A 60 3.11 16.58 15.74
C ILE A 60 2.67 15.96 17.07
N ASP A 61 2.19 16.81 17.97
CA ASP A 61 1.61 16.40 19.25
C ASP A 61 0.22 15.77 19.06
N LEU A 62 0.09 14.49 19.41
CA LEU A 62 -1.14 13.71 19.37
C LEU A 62 -1.76 13.53 20.77
N THR A 63 -1.31 14.26 21.80
CA THR A 63 -1.92 14.26 23.13
C THR A 63 -3.15 15.15 23.18
N LEU A 64 -3.30 16.10 22.25
CA LEU A 64 -4.51 16.90 22.10
C LEU A 64 -5.66 16.00 21.66
N GLN A 65 -6.81 16.10 22.35
CA GLN A 65 -7.93 15.18 22.20
C GLN A 65 -8.43 15.09 20.74
N ASP A 66 -8.62 16.21 20.07
CA ASP A 66 -9.08 16.26 18.68
C ASP A 66 -8.11 15.56 17.72
N ARG A 67 -6.81 15.78 17.89
CA ARG A 67 -5.78 15.14 17.06
C ARG A 67 -5.67 13.65 17.35
N ARG A 68 -5.80 13.26 18.62
CA ARG A 68 -5.78 11.86 19.04
C ARG A 68 -6.94 11.07 18.45
N GLU A 69 -8.17 11.60 18.55
CA GLU A 69 -9.37 10.94 18.00
C GLU A 69 -9.31 10.82 16.47
N ARG A 70 -8.79 11.84 15.79
CA ARG A 70 -8.58 11.81 14.32
C ARG A 70 -7.50 10.80 13.92
N MET A 71 -6.42 10.71 14.68
CA MET A 71 -5.37 9.72 14.46
C MET A 71 -5.89 8.30 14.72
N ASP A 72 -6.64 8.08 15.81
CA ASP A 72 -7.23 6.80 16.17
C ASP A 72 -8.11 6.26 15.05
N LYS A 73 -9.00 7.10 14.50
CA LYS A 73 -9.85 6.73 13.37
C LYS A 73 -9.05 6.18 12.17
N GLU A 74 -7.95 6.82 11.81
CA GLU A 74 -7.15 6.39 10.66
C GLU A 74 -6.26 5.19 11.00
N MET A 75 -5.74 5.10 12.23
CA MET A 75 -5.02 3.91 12.70
C MET A 75 -5.94 2.67 12.69
N LEU A 76 -7.17 2.77 13.20
CA LEU A 76 -8.19 1.72 13.12
C LEU A 76 -8.47 1.34 11.68
N SER A 77 -8.65 2.33 10.79
CA SER A 77 -8.94 2.10 9.37
C SER A 77 -7.86 1.26 8.69
N PHE A 78 -6.58 1.58 8.89
CA PHE A 78 -5.48 0.83 8.28
C PHE A 78 -5.22 -0.50 8.99
N THR A 79 -5.26 -0.54 10.32
CA THR A 79 -4.97 -1.77 11.08
C THR A 79 -5.98 -2.86 10.78
N TYR A 80 -7.26 -2.53 10.63
CA TYR A 80 -8.31 -3.52 10.33
C TYR A 80 -8.63 -3.68 8.84
N SER A 81 -8.04 -2.88 7.97
CA SER A 81 -8.07 -3.12 6.52
C SER A 81 -6.91 -4.05 6.10
N HIS A 82 -6.88 -5.27 6.65
CA HIS A 82 -5.74 -6.19 6.55
C HIS A 82 -5.27 -6.41 5.11
N ILE A 83 -6.19 -6.67 4.18
CA ILE A 83 -5.87 -6.92 2.77
C ILE A 83 -5.19 -5.69 2.17
N ASN A 84 -5.79 -4.51 2.36
CA ASN A 84 -5.27 -3.28 1.78
C ASN A 84 -3.91 -2.92 2.37
N THR A 85 -3.77 -2.95 3.69
CA THR A 85 -2.52 -2.59 4.37
C THR A 85 -1.38 -3.56 4.05
N MET A 86 -1.64 -4.88 4.00
CA MET A 86 -0.64 -5.83 3.53
C MET A 86 -0.22 -5.57 2.08
N LEU A 87 -1.16 -5.28 1.19
CA LEU A 87 -0.85 -5.00 -0.21
C LEU A 87 0.01 -3.74 -0.36
N ILE A 88 -0.28 -2.67 0.37
CA ILE A 88 0.53 -1.45 0.27
C ILE A 88 1.94 -1.65 0.79
N ILE A 89 2.15 -2.43 1.86
CA ILE A 89 3.50 -2.76 2.35
C ILE A 89 4.26 -3.59 1.31
N LYS A 90 3.62 -4.62 0.73
CA LYS A 90 4.23 -5.47 -0.31
C LYS A 90 4.61 -4.66 -1.55
N ARG A 91 3.73 -3.77 -2.01
CA ARG A 91 3.96 -2.88 -3.15
C ARG A 91 5.04 -1.83 -2.88
N ALA A 92 5.07 -1.26 -1.67
CA ALA A 92 6.08 -0.30 -1.25
C ALA A 92 7.49 -0.87 -1.36
N ASN A 93 7.68 -2.17 -1.08
CA ASN A 93 8.98 -2.84 -1.24
C ASN A 93 9.52 -2.74 -2.67
N ARG A 94 8.65 -2.76 -3.68
CA ARG A 94 9.02 -2.57 -5.10
C ARG A 94 9.23 -1.11 -5.46
N LEU A 95 8.45 -0.20 -4.86
CA LEU A 95 8.34 1.19 -5.30
C LEU A 95 9.32 2.12 -4.61
N PHE A 96 9.57 1.93 -3.31
CA PHE A 96 10.42 2.85 -2.55
C PHE A 96 11.87 2.90 -3.06
N PRO A 97 12.50 1.78 -3.52
CA PRO A 97 13.80 1.86 -4.18
C PRO A 97 13.85 2.78 -5.41
N ILE A 98 12.70 3.04 -6.05
CA ILE A 98 12.59 3.96 -7.20
C ILE A 98 12.30 5.38 -6.73
N VAL A 99 11.46 5.54 -5.71
CA VAL A 99 10.91 6.83 -5.27
C VAL A 99 11.87 7.57 -4.33
N ASP A 100 12.43 6.87 -3.34
CA ASP A 100 13.26 7.46 -2.28
C ASP A 100 14.47 8.24 -2.83
N PRO A 101 15.27 7.70 -3.78
CA PRO A 101 16.41 8.43 -4.34
C PRO A 101 15.98 9.71 -5.09
N ILE A 102 14.78 9.72 -5.68
CA ILE A 102 14.26 10.88 -6.41
C ILE A 102 13.78 11.96 -5.44
N LEU A 103 13.13 11.59 -4.34
CA LEU A 103 12.73 12.53 -3.29
C LEU A 103 13.97 13.21 -2.70
N GLU A 104 15.00 12.42 -2.36
CA GLU A 104 16.28 12.91 -1.86
C GLU A 104 16.97 13.85 -2.84
N GLU A 105 17.13 13.46 -4.11
CA GLU A 105 17.71 14.28 -5.18
C GLU A 105 16.97 15.61 -5.33
N CYS A 106 15.65 15.60 -5.19
CA CYS A 106 14.82 16.80 -5.31
C CYS A 106 14.79 17.66 -4.04
N GLY A 107 15.31 17.18 -2.91
CA GLY A 107 15.23 17.86 -1.61
C GLY A 107 13.80 17.91 -1.05
N VAL A 108 12.99 16.89 -1.34
CA VAL A 108 11.65 16.69 -0.76
C VAL A 108 11.77 15.68 0.38
N PRO A 109 11.17 15.93 1.55
CA PRO A 109 11.23 15.00 2.66
C PRO A 109 10.78 13.60 2.27
N ASP A 110 11.52 12.59 2.73
CA ASP A 110 11.29 11.17 2.48
C ASP A 110 9.87 10.71 2.86
N ASP A 111 9.26 11.35 3.84
CA ASP A 111 7.90 11.08 4.27
C ASP A 111 6.83 11.23 3.17
N PHE A 112 7.13 11.96 2.10
CA PHE A 112 6.21 12.11 0.97
C PHE A 112 6.03 10.83 0.14
N LYS A 113 6.85 9.81 0.31
CA LYS A 113 6.56 8.47 -0.22
C LYS A 113 5.25 7.89 0.32
N TYR A 114 4.89 8.21 1.57
CA TYR A 114 3.61 7.80 2.16
C TYR A 114 2.42 8.54 1.55
N LEU A 115 2.62 9.77 1.04
CA LEU A 115 1.60 10.47 0.25
C LEU A 115 1.29 9.69 -1.04
N MET A 116 2.32 9.26 -1.78
CA MET A 116 2.14 8.40 -2.95
C MET A 116 1.36 7.12 -2.58
N ILE A 117 1.65 6.53 -1.42
CA ILE A 117 0.93 5.32 -0.96
C ILE A 117 -0.54 5.60 -0.71
N ILE A 118 -0.92 6.69 -0.04
CA ILE A 118 -2.34 6.97 0.24
C ILE A 118 -3.13 7.42 -1.00
N GLU A 119 -2.45 7.94 -2.03
CA GLU A 119 -3.06 8.34 -3.30
C GLU A 119 -3.47 7.13 -4.16
N SER A 120 -2.59 6.15 -4.28
CA SER A 120 -2.77 5.04 -5.23
C SER A 120 -2.84 3.65 -4.58
N ASN A 121 -2.73 3.55 -3.26
CA ASN A 121 -2.43 2.27 -2.58
C ASN A 121 -1.17 1.58 -3.14
N GLY A 122 -0.21 2.34 -3.64
CA GLY A 122 0.97 1.83 -4.31
C GLY A 122 0.67 1.07 -5.61
N ASP A 123 -0.46 1.31 -6.24
CA ASP A 123 -0.82 0.71 -7.53
C ASP A 123 -0.32 1.59 -8.68
N PRO A 124 0.65 1.14 -9.48
CA PRO A 124 1.18 1.92 -10.59
C PRO A 124 0.16 2.16 -11.71
N GLU A 125 -0.90 1.37 -11.76
CA GLU A 125 -1.99 1.51 -12.74
C GLU A 125 -3.25 2.17 -12.18
N ALA A 126 -3.20 2.72 -10.95
CA ALA A 126 -4.34 3.36 -10.32
C ALA A 126 -4.95 4.46 -11.22
N PHE A 127 -6.27 4.42 -11.35
CA PHE A 127 -7.06 5.41 -12.07
C PHE A 127 -8.33 5.72 -11.31
N SER A 128 -8.53 6.99 -10.95
CA SER A 128 -9.67 7.41 -10.13
C SER A 128 -10.90 7.81 -10.97
N PRO A 129 -12.09 7.86 -10.37
CA PRO A 129 -13.30 8.39 -11.03
C PRO A 129 -13.13 9.84 -11.52
N SER A 130 -12.29 10.64 -10.86
CA SER A 130 -11.93 12.00 -11.29
C SER A 130 -10.87 12.04 -12.38
N LYS A 131 -10.49 10.87 -12.95
CA LYS A 131 -9.48 10.70 -14.00
C LYS A 131 -8.05 11.08 -13.58
N ALA A 132 -7.76 11.04 -12.29
CA ALA A 132 -6.40 11.06 -11.82
C ALA A 132 -5.71 9.72 -12.09
N GLY A 133 -4.42 9.71 -12.43
CA GLY A 133 -3.72 8.49 -12.85
C GLY A 133 -2.35 8.30 -12.24
N GLY A 134 -1.96 7.03 -12.11
CA GLY A 134 -0.66 6.56 -11.67
C GLY A 134 -0.42 6.70 -10.17
N LEU A 135 0.83 6.46 -9.76
CA LEU A 135 1.23 6.43 -8.35
C LEU A 135 0.90 7.71 -7.57
N TRP A 136 1.05 8.86 -8.21
CA TRP A 136 0.87 10.19 -7.64
C TRP A 136 -0.51 10.79 -7.90
N GLN A 137 -1.41 10.08 -8.57
CA GLN A 137 -2.77 10.50 -8.88
C GLN A 137 -2.86 11.91 -9.49
N PHE A 138 -2.00 12.22 -10.43
CA PHE A 138 -2.10 13.48 -11.18
C PHE A 138 -3.36 13.52 -12.04
N LEU A 139 -4.09 14.63 -11.98
CA LEU A 139 -5.03 14.99 -13.03
C LEU A 139 -4.27 15.28 -14.32
N GLU A 140 -4.89 15.02 -15.48
CA GLU A 140 -4.25 15.23 -16.79
C GLU A 140 -3.67 16.63 -16.94
N LYS A 141 -4.47 17.67 -16.62
CA LYS A 141 -4.05 19.07 -16.71
C LYS A 141 -2.82 19.33 -15.85
N THR A 142 -2.87 18.95 -14.59
CA THR A 142 -1.76 19.14 -13.64
C THR A 142 -0.52 18.36 -14.08
N GLY A 143 -0.69 17.11 -14.52
CA GLY A 143 0.43 16.33 -15.03
C GLY A 143 1.15 17.02 -16.18
N ARG A 144 0.42 17.57 -17.15
CA ARG A 144 0.98 18.33 -18.25
C ARG A 144 1.68 19.63 -17.81
N GLU A 145 1.09 20.38 -16.87
CA GLU A 145 1.69 21.58 -16.27
C GLU A 145 3.05 21.29 -15.62
N TYR A 146 3.22 20.08 -15.06
CA TYR A 146 4.47 19.62 -14.45
C TYR A 146 5.36 18.80 -15.40
N GLY A 147 5.06 18.83 -16.72
CA GLY A 147 5.92 18.31 -17.79
C GLY A 147 5.73 16.85 -18.15
N LEU A 148 4.62 16.22 -17.71
CA LEU A 148 4.27 14.87 -18.11
C LEU A 148 3.53 14.86 -19.45
N GLU A 149 3.90 13.95 -20.33
CA GLU A 149 3.15 13.67 -21.55
C GLU A 149 1.92 12.84 -21.20
N VAL A 150 0.75 13.30 -21.63
CA VAL A 150 -0.51 12.58 -21.40
C VAL A 150 -1.28 12.56 -22.73
N THR A 151 -1.27 11.42 -23.39
CA THR A 151 -2.03 11.13 -24.61
C THR A 151 -2.74 9.78 -24.45
N GLU A 152 -3.49 9.35 -25.46
CA GLU A 152 -4.09 8.01 -25.45
C GLU A 152 -3.06 6.89 -25.60
N GLU A 153 -1.91 7.16 -26.22
CA GLU A 153 -0.86 6.18 -26.51
C GLU A 153 0.22 6.16 -25.42
N ILE A 154 0.54 7.34 -24.89
CA ILE A 154 1.58 7.58 -23.87
C ILE A 154 0.97 8.37 -22.72
N ASP A 155 1.12 7.86 -21.50
CA ASP A 155 0.69 8.58 -20.32
C ASP A 155 1.78 8.47 -19.22
N GLU A 156 2.59 9.53 -19.10
CA GLU A 156 3.72 9.56 -18.18
C GLU A 156 3.31 9.75 -16.71
N ARG A 157 2.03 9.91 -16.40
CA ARG A 157 1.51 9.82 -15.04
C ARG A 157 1.73 8.41 -14.45
N TYR A 158 1.81 7.40 -15.31
CA TYR A 158 2.12 6.01 -14.98
C TYR A 158 3.62 5.66 -15.05
N HIS A 159 4.46 6.63 -15.35
CA HIS A 159 5.92 6.46 -15.35
C HIS A 159 6.48 6.81 -13.97
N ALA A 160 6.80 5.82 -13.15
CA ALA A 160 7.16 6.01 -11.74
C ALA A 160 8.19 7.14 -11.52
N GLN A 161 9.32 7.11 -12.24
CA GLN A 161 10.38 8.11 -12.06
C GLN A 161 9.95 9.51 -12.51
N LYS A 162 9.30 9.63 -13.68
CA LYS A 162 8.87 10.95 -14.19
C LYS A 162 7.76 11.56 -13.36
N ALA A 163 6.77 10.75 -12.96
CA ALA A 163 5.69 11.19 -12.10
C ALA A 163 6.19 11.62 -10.72
N THR A 164 7.19 10.91 -10.16
CA THR A 164 7.82 11.31 -8.89
C THR A 164 8.54 12.66 -9.03
N ARG A 165 9.31 12.88 -10.09
CA ARG A 165 9.95 14.18 -10.34
C ARG A 165 8.93 15.32 -10.54
N ALA A 166 7.80 15.04 -11.20
CA ALA A 166 6.72 16.00 -11.34
C ALA A 166 6.06 16.31 -9.99
N ALA A 167 5.85 15.28 -9.15
CA ALA A 167 5.34 15.45 -7.80
C ALA A 167 6.29 16.29 -6.94
N CYS A 168 7.59 16.04 -7.01
CA CYS A 168 8.60 16.86 -6.30
C CYS A 168 8.49 18.33 -6.65
N LYS A 169 8.34 18.67 -7.93
CA LYS A 169 8.16 20.08 -8.36
C LYS A 169 6.88 20.67 -7.76
N TYR A 170 5.76 19.96 -7.87
CA TYR A 170 4.50 20.41 -7.28
C TYR A 170 4.61 20.63 -5.76
N LEU A 171 5.24 19.70 -5.04
CA LEU A 171 5.41 19.77 -3.60
C LEU A 171 6.31 20.96 -3.20
N LYS A 172 7.39 21.20 -3.93
CA LYS A 172 8.29 22.35 -3.70
C LYS A 172 7.62 23.68 -3.95
N ASP A 173 6.91 23.84 -5.08
CA ASP A 173 6.13 25.04 -5.35
C ASP A 173 5.07 25.31 -4.25
N SER A 174 4.50 24.25 -3.69
CA SER A 174 3.56 24.36 -2.58
C SER A 174 4.27 24.73 -1.27
N TYR A 175 5.47 24.22 -1.06
CA TYR A 175 6.27 24.56 0.12
C TYR A 175 6.75 26.01 0.10
N GLU A 176 7.11 26.53 -1.05
CA GLU A 176 7.43 27.97 -1.21
C GLU A 176 6.24 28.86 -0.81
N LEU A 177 5.00 28.37 -1.02
CA LEU A 177 3.79 29.09 -0.65
C LEU A 177 3.45 29.01 0.84
N TYR A 178 3.64 27.84 1.47
CA TYR A 178 3.12 27.57 2.81
C TYR A 178 4.19 27.47 3.91
N GLY A 179 5.41 27.06 3.59
CA GLY A 179 6.48 26.85 4.55
C GLY A 179 6.23 25.70 5.56
N ASP A 180 5.15 24.91 5.38
CA ASP A 180 4.73 23.83 6.26
C ASP A 180 4.35 22.59 5.46
N TRP A 181 5.04 21.46 5.71
CA TRP A 181 4.88 20.25 4.91
C TRP A 181 3.54 19.55 5.07
N LEU A 182 2.88 19.65 6.25
CA LEU A 182 1.53 19.12 6.39
C LEU A 182 0.50 19.95 5.63
N THR A 183 0.69 21.26 5.56
CA THR A 183 -0.12 22.17 4.73
C THR A 183 0.11 21.91 3.24
N VAL A 184 1.34 21.59 2.84
CA VAL A 184 1.66 21.11 1.48
C VAL A 184 0.87 19.83 1.17
N ALA A 185 0.88 18.84 2.07
CA ALA A 185 0.13 17.60 1.90
C ALA A 185 -1.39 17.85 1.79
N ALA A 186 -1.96 18.72 2.63
CA ALA A 186 -3.35 19.13 2.53
C ALA A 186 -3.67 19.79 1.19
N SER A 187 -2.75 20.63 0.69
CA SER A 187 -2.92 21.31 -0.59
C SER A 187 -2.82 20.38 -1.80
N TYR A 188 -2.10 19.28 -1.67
CA TYR A 188 -2.04 18.22 -2.68
C TYR A 188 -3.43 17.58 -2.90
N ASN A 189 -4.11 17.27 -1.80
CA ASN A 189 -5.44 16.65 -1.81
C ASN A 189 -6.54 17.60 -2.30
N THR A 190 -6.64 18.81 -1.71
CA THR A 190 -7.80 19.70 -1.96
C THR A 190 -7.50 20.86 -2.92
N GLY A 191 -6.26 21.01 -3.33
CA GLY A 191 -5.78 22.13 -4.16
C GLY A 191 -5.36 23.35 -3.34
N ARG A 192 -4.30 24.02 -3.81
CA ARG A 192 -3.70 25.21 -3.15
C ARG A 192 -4.73 26.31 -2.86
N ALA A 193 -5.56 26.68 -3.85
CA ALA A 193 -6.55 27.75 -3.67
C ALA A 193 -7.53 27.49 -2.52
N ASN A 194 -7.93 26.23 -2.31
CA ASN A 194 -8.83 25.88 -1.23
C ASN A 194 -8.16 26.02 0.14
N VAL A 195 -6.90 25.62 0.28
CA VAL A 195 -6.15 25.74 1.53
C VAL A 195 -5.91 27.22 1.84
N THR A 196 -5.39 27.99 0.89
CA THR A 196 -5.14 29.43 1.06
C THR A 196 -6.41 30.19 1.51
N LYS A 197 -7.54 29.97 0.81
CA LYS A 197 -8.81 30.61 1.17
C LYS A 197 -9.26 30.27 2.60
N ARG A 198 -9.01 29.03 3.08
CA ARG A 198 -9.38 28.63 4.44
C ARG A 198 -8.43 29.21 5.47
N SER A 199 -7.13 29.21 5.18
CA SER A 199 -6.11 29.84 6.02
C SER A 199 -6.42 31.31 6.27
N GLU A 200 -6.69 32.08 5.22
CA GLU A 200 -7.07 33.51 5.31
C GLU A 200 -8.33 33.73 6.15
N ARG A 201 -9.38 32.90 5.92
CA ARG A 201 -10.66 33.06 6.63
C ARG A 201 -10.58 32.68 8.11
N GLN A 202 -9.80 31.65 8.44
CA GLN A 202 -9.66 31.13 9.80
C GLN A 202 -8.50 31.80 10.56
N LYS A 203 -7.65 32.56 9.85
CA LYS A 203 -6.46 33.22 10.38
C LYS A 203 -5.46 32.24 11.00
N GLU A 204 -5.39 31.04 10.41
CA GLU A 204 -4.49 29.96 10.78
C GLU A 204 -3.64 29.56 9.58
N GLN A 205 -2.36 29.26 9.81
CA GLN A 205 -1.42 28.93 8.73
C GLN A 205 -1.22 27.43 8.53
N LYS A 206 -1.26 26.66 9.61
CA LYS A 206 -1.01 25.22 9.57
C LYS A 206 -2.28 24.43 9.32
N ALA A 207 -2.26 23.57 8.31
CA ALA A 207 -3.41 22.76 7.92
C ALA A 207 -3.96 21.88 9.04
N ILE A 208 -3.12 21.45 9.98
CA ILE A 208 -3.54 20.62 11.12
C ILE A 208 -4.53 21.35 12.07
N ASP A 209 -4.44 22.69 12.08
CA ASP A 209 -5.27 23.57 12.92
C ASP A 209 -6.46 24.19 12.13
N LEU A 210 -6.58 23.86 10.84
CA LEU A 210 -7.67 24.34 9.98
C LEU A 210 -8.90 23.43 10.03
N VAL A 211 -10.08 24.01 9.97
CA VAL A 211 -11.32 23.32 9.61
C VAL A 211 -11.32 23.07 8.11
N LEU A 212 -10.87 21.89 7.72
CA LEU A 212 -10.80 21.41 6.33
C LEU A 212 -12.04 20.55 5.99
N PRO A 213 -12.31 20.28 4.68
CA PRO A 213 -13.25 19.23 4.31
C PRO A 213 -12.86 17.90 4.97
N ASP A 214 -13.84 17.05 5.30
CA ASP A 214 -13.58 15.79 6.02
C ASP A 214 -12.51 14.95 5.32
N GLU A 215 -12.58 14.81 4.00
CA GLU A 215 -11.58 14.09 3.21
C GLU A 215 -10.15 14.64 3.41
N THR A 216 -9.97 15.96 3.30
CA THR A 216 -8.65 16.60 3.46
C THR A 216 -8.17 16.55 4.90
N SER A 217 -9.07 16.72 5.87
CA SER A 217 -8.77 16.57 7.29
C SER A 217 -8.27 15.17 7.60
N ARG A 218 -8.96 14.15 7.11
CA ARG A 218 -8.55 12.75 7.23
C ARG A 218 -7.24 12.44 6.49
N TYR A 219 -7.03 13.08 5.35
CA TYR A 219 -5.83 12.85 4.52
C TYR A 219 -4.52 13.08 5.29
N ILE A 220 -4.45 14.16 6.08
CA ILE A 220 -3.29 14.46 6.93
C ILE A 220 -3.04 13.32 7.93
N PHE A 221 -4.09 12.85 8.59
CA PHE A 221 -3.96 11.78 9.59
C PHE A 221 -3.74 10.40 8.96
N ARG A 222 -4.31 10.14 7.77
CA ARG A 222 -4.00 8.94 6.98
C ARG A 222 -2.51 8.86 6.63
N LEU A 223 -1.92 9.99 6.26
CA LEU A 223 -0.49 10.08 5.96
C LEU A 223 0.37 9.69 7.17
N MET A 224 0.05 10.25 8.34
CA MET A 224 0.74 9.94 9.59
C MET A 224 0.48 8.50 10.06
N ALA A 225 -0.73 7.98 9.89
CA ALA A 225 -1.09 6.61 10.27
C ALA A 225 -0.35 5.58 9.42
N VAL A 226 -0.30 5.75 8.10
CA VAL A 226 0.49 4.87 7.22
C VAL A 226 1.96 4.89 7.60
N LYS A 227 2.56 6.08 7.79
CA LYS A 227 3.94 6.19 8.26
C LYS A 227 4.15 5.42 9.56
N THR A 228 3.28 5.61 10.56
CA THR A 228 3.37 4.96 11.86
C THR A 228 3.35 3.43 11.75
N ILE A 229 2.45 2.89 10.92
CA ILE A 229 2.37 1.44 10.67
C ILE A 229 3.64 0.95 9.93
N PHE A 230 4.12 1.67 8.94
CA PHE A 230 5.32 1.30 8.18
C PHE A 230 6.62 1.34 9.00
N GLN A 231 6.68 2.11 10.09
CA GLN A 231 7.82 2.08 11.01
C GLN A 231 7.97 0.74 11.74
N ASN A 232 6.86 0.07 12.04
CA ASN A 232 6.85 -1.26 12.65
C ASN A 232 5.54 -1.99 12.34
N PRO A 233 5.38 -2.61 11.16
CA PRO A 233 4.14 -3.30 10.78
C PRO A 233 3.77 -4.42 11.74
N ALA A 234 4.74 -5.15 12.28
CA ALA A 234 4.51 -6.26 13.20
C ALA A 234 3.78 -5.82 14.49
N LYS A 235 4.10 -4.61 15.02
CA LYS A 235 3.41 -4.01 16.16
C LYS A 235 1.90 -3.86 15.93
N TYR A 236 1.50 -3.67 14.68
CA TYR A 236 0.10 -3.48 14.25
C TYR A 236 -0.53 -4.73 13.63
N GLY A 237 0.10 -5.92 13.85
CA GLY A 237 -0.43 -7.20 13.45
C GLY A 237 -0.07 -7.65 12.02
N PHE A 238 0.78 -6.93 11.29
CA PHE A 238 1.22 -7.28 9.95
C PHE A 238 2.54 -8.06 10.00
N MET A 239 2.42 -9.39 10.14
CA MET A 239 3.54 -10.31 10.22
C MET A 239 3.95 -10.77 8.83
N LEU A 240 4.97 -10.16 8.25
CA LEU A 240 5.46 -10.44 6.91
C LEU A 240 6.87 -11.04 6.97
N ARG A 241 7.19 -11.90 6.02
CA ARG A 241 8.54 -12.38 5.74
C ARG A 241 9.07 -11.67 4.51
N SER A 242 10.37 -11.61 4.30
CA SER A 242 10.96 -11.05 3.08
C SER A 242 10.36 -11.69 1.83
N SER A 243 10.14 -13.01 1.84
CA SER A 243 9.50 -13.75 0.75
C SER A 243 8.04 -13.35 0.47
N ASP A 244 7.35 -12.69 1.40
CA ASP A 244 5.98 -12.24 1.18
C ASP A 244 5.92 -10.89 0.44
N LEU A 245 7.03 -10.16 0.36
CA LEU A 245 7.12 -8.83 -0.27
C LEU A 245 7.22 -8.92 -1.81
N TYR A 246 6.85 -7.84 -2.49
CA TYR A 246 7.03 -7.77 -3.94
C TYR A 246 8.41 -7.21 -4.26
N PRO A 247 9.30 -7.98 -4.94
CA PRO A 247 10.62 -7.51 -5.32
C PRO A 247 10.52 -6.41 -6.39
N ALA A 248 11.58 -5.60 -6.51
CA ALA A 248 11.73 -4.70 -7.65
C ALA A 248 11.73 -5.51 -8.96
N ILE A 249 11.20 -4.92 -10.04
CA ILE A 249 11.33 -5.51 -11.38
C ILE A 249 12.78 -5.30 -11.82
N PRO A 250 13.56 -6.34 -12.05
CA PRO A 250 14.93 -6.21 -12.49
C PRO A 250 14.96 -5.68 -13.91
N ILE A 251 15.64 -4.56 -14.12
CA ILE A 251 15.82 -3.94 -15.43
C ILE A 251 17.22 -4.29 -15.95
N GLU A 252 17.27 -5.02 -17.06
CA GLU A 252 18.54 -5.38 -17.71
C GLU A 252 19.19 -4.16 -18.36
N ARG A 253 18.40 -3.37 -19.10
CA ARG A 253 18.87 -2.18 -19.82
C ARG A 253 17.74 -1.24 -20.20
N GLU A 254 18.12 -0.04 -20.62
CA GLU A 254 17.22 0.92 -21.30
C GLU A 254 17.51 0.94 -22.79
N VAL A 255 16.47 0.98 -23.62
CA VAL A 255 16.55 1.13 -25.07
C VAL A 255 15.86 2.41 -25.49
N THR A 256 16.55 3.25 -26.27
CA THR A 256 15.96 4.46 -26.83
C THR A 256 15.28 4.14 -28.16
N VAL A 257 14.02 4.49 -28.27
CA VAL A 257 13.21 4.36 -29.51
C VAL A 257 12.76 5.74 -29.99
N SER A 258 12.73 5.92 -31.33
CA SER A 258 12.37 7.22 -31.95
C SER A 258 11.72 7.06 -33.35
N GLY A 259 11.34 5.84 -33.74
CA GLY A 259 10.70 5.60 -35.04
C GLY A 259 9.36 6.35 -35.20
N ALA A 260 8.97 6.65 -36.44
CA ALA A 260 7.72 7.36 -36.74
C ALA A 260 6.48 6.58 -36.32
N THR A 261 6.54 5.27 -36.38
CA THR A 261 5.54 4.36 -35.83
C THR A 261 6.27 3.27 -35.07
N ILE A 262 5.80 2.96 -33.87
CA ILE A 262 6.36 1.91 -33.02
C ILE A 262 5.25 0.92 -32.71
N ASP A 263 5.45 -0.35 -33.10
CA ASP A 263 4.64 -1.47 -32.63
C ASP A 263 5.31 -2.05 -31.37
N TRP A 264 4.67 -1.86 -30.23
CA TRP A 264 5.22 -2.30 -28.94
C TRP A 264 5.18 -3.82 -28.76
N ALA A 265 4.25 -4.51 -29.44
CA ALA A 265 4.19 -5.96 -29.37
C ALA A 265 5.37 -6.59 -30.14
N ASP A 266 5.68 -6.08 -31.35
CA ASP A 266 6.85 -6.51 -32.11
C ASP A 266 8.15 -6.09 -31.44
N PHE A 267 8.18 -4.89 -30.84
CA PHE A 267 9.32 -4.45 -30.03
C PHE A 267 9.56 -5.39 -28.85
N ALA A 268 8.53 -5.78 -28.08
CA ALA A 268 8.66 -6.71 -26.96
C ALA A 268 9.21 -8.07 -27.45
N LYS A 269 8.65 -8.64 -28.51
CA LYS A 269 9.12 -9.91 -29.11
C LYS A 269 10.58 -9.85 -29.53
N LYS A 270 11.01 -8.75 -30.15
CA LYS A 270 12.42 -8.55 -30.54
C LYS A 270 13.37 -8.62 -29.32
N HIS A 271 12.88 -8.28 -28.13
CA HIS A 271 13.63 -8.39 -26.87
C HIS A 271 13.33 -9.66 -26.07
N GLY A 272 12.64 -10.64 -26.66
CA GLY A 272 12.31 -11.93 -26.03
C GLY A 272 11.26 -11.84 -24.95
N LEU A 273 10.44 -10.77 -24.95
CA LEU A 273 9.41 -10.49 -23.97
C LEU A 273 8.00 -10.63 -24.58
N THR A 274 7.00 -10.85 -23.75
CA THR A 274 5.61 -10.56 -24.12
C THR A 274 5.34 -9.05 -23.99
N PHE A 275 4.31 -8.55 -24.67
CA PHE A 275 3.89 -7.16 -24.51
C PHE A 275 3.47 -6.85 -23.06
N LEU A 276 2.87 -7.81 -22.36
CA LEU A 276 2.53 -7.67 -20.94
C LEU A 276 3.80 -7.45 -20.09
N GLN A 277 4.83 -8.27 -20.25
CA GLN A 277 6.10 -8.11 -19.51
C GLN A 277 6.79 -6.79 -19.80
N LEU A 278 6.78 -6.34 -21.06
CA LEU A 278 7.29 -5.01 -21.43
C LEU A 278 6.51 -3.90 -20.72
N ARG A 279 5.18 -4.02 -20.70
CA ARG A 279 4.29 -3.01 -20.11
C ARG A 279 4.37 -2.97 -18.59
N GLU A 280 4.57 -4.10 -17.92
CA GLU A 280 4.81 -4.16 -16.46
C GLU A 280 6.05 -3.35 -16.03
N ALA A 281 7.06 -3.27 -16.87
CA ALA A 281 8.23 -2.41 -16.65
C ALA A 281 8.02 -0.96 -17.16
N ASN A 282 6.98 -0.72 -17.97
CA ASN A 282 6.74 0.55 -18.66
C ASN A 282 5.24 0.89 -18.67
N HIS A 283 4.62 1.06 -17.50
CA HIS A 283 3.17 1.32 -17.37
C HIS A 283 2.69 2.56 -18.15
N TRP A 284 3.61 3.47 -18.51
CA TRP A 284 3.33 4.66 -19.30
C TRP A 284 2.97 4.36 -20.78
N ILE A 285 3.22 3.14 -21.27
CA ILE A 285 2.78 2.66 -22.58
C ILE A 285 1.31 2.24 -22.47
N ARG A 286 0.39 2.97 -23.13
CA ARG A 286 -1.06 2.77 -22.95
C ARG A 286 -1.74 2.06 -24.12
N ARG A 287 -1.10 1.98 -25.28
CA ARG A 287 -1.59 1.30 -26.49
C ARG A 287 -0.52 0.33 -27.01
N THR A 288 -0.91 -0.58 -27.89
CA THR A 288 0.03 -1.51 -28.56
C THR A 288 0.87 -0.83 -29.63
N THR A 289 0.45 0.33 -30.10
CA THR A 289 1.15 1.10 -31.13
C THR A 289 1.30 2.55 -30.68
N LEU A 290 2.36 3.21 -31.17
CA LEU A 290 2.61 4.64 -30.98
C LEU A 290 2.86 5.30 -32.34
N ASN A 291 2.06 6.33 -32.65
CA ASN A 291 2.27 7.21 -33.80
C ASN A 291 3.15 8.39 -33.39
N ASN A 292 4.45 8.21 -33.55
CA ASN A 292 5.47 9.18 -33.12
C ASN A 292 5.88 10.10 -34.28
N LYS A 293 4.93 10.85 -34.83
CA LYS A 293 5.17 11.75 -35.99
C LYS A 293 6.22 12.84 -35.71
N THR A 294 6.42 13.19 -34.46
CA THR A 294 7.40 14.20 -34.04
C THR A 294 8.81 13.66 -33.88
N GLY A 295 9.00 12.34 -33.99
CA GLY A 295 10.31 11.71 -33.77
C GLY A 295 10.83 11.84 -32.32
N LYS A 296 9.94 12.01 -31.34
CA LYS A 296 10.31 12.08 -29.92
C LYS A 296 11.02 10.80 -29.50
N ARG A 297 12.02 10.96 -28.65
CA ARG A 297 12.81 9.82 -28.13
C ARG A 297 12.24 9.34 -26.81
N TYR A 298 11.96 8.05 -26.72
CA TYR A 298 11.50 7.41 -25.51
C TYR A 298 12.53 6.40 -25.02
N LYS A 299 12.81 6.43 -23.71
CA LYS A 299 13.62 5.42 -23.03
C LYS A 299 12.70 4.34 -22.53
N VAL A 300 12.89 3.12 -23.02
CA VAL A 300 12.10 1.95 -22.70
C VAL A 300 12.92 1.02 -21.82
N GLN A 301 12.41 0.70 -20.67
CA GLN A 301 13.03 -0.26 -19.75
C GLN A 301 12.78 -1.67 -20.24
N ILE A 302 13.86 -2.45 -20.40
CA ILE A 302 13.79 -3.85 -20.77
C ILE A 302 14.06 -4.67 -19.52
N PRO A 303 13.06 -5.39 -18.98
CA PRO A 303 13.27 -6.24 -17.82
C PRO A 303 14.13 -7.46 -18.18
N ASP A 304 14.90 -7.93 -17.21
CA ASP A 304 15.58 -9.21 -17.31
C ASP A 304 14.56 -10.35 -17.22
N LYS A 305 14.31 -11.01 -18.36
CA LYS A 305 13.27 -12.05 -18.47
C LYS A 305 13.52 -13.26 -17.55
N ASP A 306 14.79 -13.56 -17.26
CA ASP A 306 15.15 -14.72 -16.44
C ASP A 306 14.93 -14.41 -14.95
N ALA A 307 15.10 -13.15 -14.56
CA ALA A 307 14.81 -12.65 -13.22
C ALA A 307 13.34 -12.24 -12.99
N LEU A 308 12.45 -12.35 -14.00
CA LEU A 308 10.99 -12.17 -13.82
C LEU A 308 10.33 -13.36 -13.10
N ARG A 309 11.06 -14.45 -12.89
CA ARG A 309 10.55 -15.60 -12.11
C ARG A 309 10.64 -15.29 -10.63
N TYR A 310 9.52 -15.52 -9.93
CA TYR A 310 9.51 -15.34 -8.48
C TYR A 310 10.53 -16.27 -7.81
N ASN A 311 11.44 -15.67 -7.05
CA ASN A 311 12.42 -16.39 -6.24
C ASN A 311 12.36 -15.86 -4.79
N PRO A 312 11.76 -16.61 -3.86
CA PRO A 312 11.61 -16.17 -2.47
C PRO A 312 12.97 -15.94 -1.77
N ALA A 313 14.00 -16.68 -2.16
CA ALA A 313 15.33 -16.55 -1.55
C ALA A 313 16.06 -15.26 -1.96
N GLU A 314 15.67 -14.64 -3.06
CA GLU A 314 16.27 -13.41 -3.58
C GLU A 314 15.47 -12.15 -3.19
N THR A 315 14.24 -12.32 -2.69
CA THR A 315 13.42 -11.19 -2.27
C THR A 315 13.96 -10.62 -0.96
N LYS A 316 14.38 -9.35 -1.01
CA LYS A 316 14.89 -8.62 0.16
C LYS A 316 13.90 -7.54 0.58
N ALA A 317 13.79 -7.33 1.88
CA ALA A 317 13.02 -6.21 2.42
C ALA A 317 13.79 -4.90 2.19
N HIS A 318 13.11 -3.88 1.63
CA HIS A 318 13.62 -2.52 1.52
C HIS A 318 13.91 -1.93 2.90
N ASN A 319 13.03 -2.20 3.85
CA ASN A 319 13.24 -1.86 5.25
C ASN A 319 13.17 -3.13 6.11
N PRO A 320 14.26 -3.49 6.84
CA PRO A 320 14.26 -4.67 7.70
C PRO A 320 13.17 -4.67 8.79
N ALA A 321 12.69 -3.49 9.22
CA ALA A 321 11.62 -3.39 10.20
C ALA A 321 10.24 -3.89 9.69
N TRP A 322 10.12 -4.18 8.39
CA TRP A 322 8.86 -4.66 7.81
C TRP A 322 8.67 -6.17 7.92
N VAL A 323 9.70 -6.90 8.28
CA VAL A 323 9.71 -8.36 8.31
C VAL A 323 10.06 -8.90 9.68
N ILE A 324 9.66 -10.14 9.96
CA ILE A 324 9.79 -10.82 11.25
C ILE A 324 10.88 -11.90 11.24
N GLU A 325 11.84 -11.82 10.34
CA GLU A 325 12.97 -12.76 10.24
C GLU A 325 14.08 -12.43 11.22
#